data_d9aee6923054065d7f95c4b453012df3
#
_entry.id   d9aee6923054065d7f95c4b453012df3
#
_cell.length_a   1.000
_cell.length_b   1.000
_cell.length_c   1.000
_cell.angle_alpha   90.00
_cell.angle_beta   90.00
_cell.angle_gamma   90.00
#
_symmetry.space_group_name_H-M   'P 1'
#
loop_
_entity.id
_entity.type
_entity.pdbx_description
1 polymer ?
#
loop_
_entity_poly.entity_id
_entity_poly.type
_entity_poly.pdbx_seq_one_letter_code
_entity_poly.pdbx_strand_id
1 'polypeptide(L)'
;AISEKEKDKYDARQGYDRFKERVNNSSRKSRLHRSNYFYHFVTCCAVCAILFFIGKAIYSNSNKPLQYYYVEAPLASTASFTLPDGSSIRLNAGSRLTYDSKFGKKERLVHLEGEAYFDVQHDERKTFIVTTERMRVTDLGTSFNIKDYPDDEQSEIALVQGKVSLSTSENECSLEMAPGEIASVENSGKTTIRKGGIESAIS
;
A
#
# COMPACT_ATOMS: atom_id res chain seq x y z
N ALA A 1 -34.21 79.32 51.48
CA ALA A 1 -34.50 77.97 51.94
C ALA A 1 -34.57 77.04 50.71
N ILE A 2 -33.58 76.25 50.53
CA ILE A 2 -33.54 75.24 49.46
C ILE A 2 -34.39 74.06 49.91
N SER A 3 -35.40 73.73 49.09
CA SER A 3 -36.43 72.75 49.38
C SER A 3 -35.82 71.36 49.62
N GLU A 4 -36.30 70.71 50.67
CA GLU A 4 -35.89 69.33 51.03
C GLU A 4 -36.01 68.29 49.87
N LYS A 5 -36.81 68.64 48.87
CA LYS A 5 -37.01 67.86 47.64
C LYS A 5 -35.76 67.82 46.70
N GLU A 6 -34.83 68.76 46.83
CA GLU A 6 -33.58 68.75 46.01
C GLU A 6 -32.43 67.97 46.67
N LYS A 7 -32.50 67.68 47.96
CA LYS A 7 -31.46 66.87 48.64
C LYS A 7 -31.54 65.41 48.30
N ASP A 8 -32.72 64.88 48.00
CA ASP A 8 -32.83 63.43 47.58
C ASP A 8 -32.41 63.19 46.17
N LYS A 9 -32.18 64.24 45.37
CA LYS A 9 -31.77 64.09 43.97
C LYS A 9 -30.26 63.80 43.80
N TYR A 10 -29.46 63.98 44.81
CA TYR A 10 -28.01 63.73 44.83
C TYR A 10 -27.62 62.89 46.04
N ASP A 11 -28.09 61.66 46.08
CA ASP A 11 -27.57 60.69 47.05
C ASP A 11 -26.20 60.15 46.51
N ALA A 12 -25.12 60.69 47.07
CA ALA A 12 -23.76 60.34 46.74
C ALA A 12 -23.49 58.85 46.99
N ARG A 13 -24.22 58.18 47.89
CA ARG A 13 -24.10 56.75 48.12
C ARG A 13 -24.66 55.92 46.95
N GLN A 14 -25.87 56.29 46.47
CA GLN A 14 -26.42 55.59 45.30
C GLN A 14 -25.56 55.79 44.03
N GLY A 15 -24.97 57.00 43.87
CA GLY A 15 -24.04 57.29 42.78
C GLY A 15 -22.78 56.42 42.85
N TYR A 16 -22.24 56.26 44.06
CA TYR A 16 -21.05 55.42 44.28
C TYR A 16 -21.35 53.94 44.07
N ASP A 17 -22.48 53.47 44.54
CA ASP A 17 -22.84 52.04 44.35
C ASP A 17 -23.09 51.71 42.87
N ARG A 18 -23.75 52.56 42.10
CA ARG A 18 -23.92 52.41 40.64
C ARG A 18 -22.59 52.49 39.88
N PHE A 19 -21.67 53.32 40.34
CA PHE A 19 -20.30 53.41 39.78
C PHE A 19 -19.52 52.10 40.07
N LYS A 20 -19.59 51.65 41.32
CA LYS A 20 -18.91 50.40 41.74
C LYS A 20 -19.43 49.16 41.02
N GLU A 21 -20.74 49.08 40.78
CA GLU A 21 -21.35 48.02 39.97
C GLU A 21 -20.90 48.06 38.49
N ARG A 22 -20.83 49.24 37.89
CA ARG A 22 -20.35 49.41 36.50
C ARG A 22 -18.89 49.01 36.37
N VAL A 23 -18.02 49.40 37.29
CA VAL A 23 -16.60 49.04 37.28
C VAL A 23 -16.43 47.56 37.51
N ASN A 24 -17.19 46.96 38.42
CA ASN A 24 -17.10 45.52 38.72
C ASN A 24 -17.64 44.65 37.58
N ASN A 25 -18.72 45.09 36.90
CA ASN A 25 -19.29 44.40 35.75
C ASN A 25 -18.41 44.52 34.49
N SER A 26 -17.72 45.66 34.30
CA SER A 26 -16.84 45.83 33.17
C SER A 26 -15.58 44.95 33.31
N SER A 27 -15.03 44.82 34.51
CA SER A 27 -13.85 43.95 34.77
C SER A 27 -14.20 42.46 34.72
N ARG A 28 -15.43 42.05 35.05
CA ARG A 28 -15.90 40.67 34.91
C ARG A 28 -16.09 40.25 33.45
N LYS A 29 -16.69 41.12 32.60
CA LYS A 29 -16.88 40.83 31.18
C LYS A 29 -15.54 40.69 30.42
N SER A 30 -14.55 41.50 30.71
CA SER A 30 -13.23 41.42 30.06
C SER A 30 -12.45 40.18 30.44
N ARG A 31 -12.57 39.67 31.68
CA ARG A 31 -11.90 38.41 32.10
C ARG A 31 -12.51 37.16 31.47
N LEU A 32 -13.84 37.09 31.34
CA LEU A 32 -14.53 35.94 30.73
C LEU A 32 -14.22 35.84 29.22
N HIS A 33 -14.13 36.96 28.53
CA HIS A 33 -13.85 36.98 27.09
C HIS A 33 -12.39 36.58 26.78
N ARG A 34 -11.44 37.02 27.60
CA ARG A 34 -10.02 36.66 27.49
C ARG A 34 -9.75 35.21 27.77
N SER A 35 -10.51 34.56 28.66
CA SER A 35 -10.42 33.14 28.97
C SER A 35 -10.81 32.26 27.79
N ASN A 36 -11.90 32.61 27.07
CA ASN A 36 -12.39 31.84 25.94
C ASN A 36 -11.40 31.84 24.79
N TYR A 37 -10.75 32.96 24.46
CA TYR A 37 -9.71 32.99 23.42
C TYR A 37 -8.50 32.14 23.79
N PHE A 38 -8.13 32.07 25.03
CA PHE A 38 -7.03 31.23 25.50
C PHE A 38 -7.35 29.74 25.31
N TYR A 39 -8.56 29.29 25.62
CA TYR A 39 -8.97 27.90 25.37
C TYR A 39 -9.01 27.58 23.87
N HIS A 40 -9.54 28.47 23.03
CA HIS A 40 -9.53 28.27 21.57
C HIS A 40 -8.10 28.23 21.00
N PHE A 41 -7.20 29.05 21.53
CA PHE A 41 -5.79 29.02 21.13
C PHE A 41 -5.13 27.67 21.50
N VAL A 42 -5.34 27.20 22.73
CA VAL A 42 -4.80 25.91 23.21
C VAL A 42 -5.36 24.73 22.40
N THR A 43 -6.68 24.74 22.13
CA THR A 43 -7.28 23.68 21.29
C THR A 43 -6.77 23.70 19.87
N CYS A 44 -6.58 24.87 19.26
CA CYS A 44 -5.99 24.99 17.92
C CYS A 44 -4.57 24.45 17.88
N CYS A 45 -3.73 24.81 18.86
CA CYS A 45 -2.36 24.27 18.97
C CYS A 45 -2.35 22.74 19.15
N ALA A 46 -3.26 22.18 19.96
CA ALA A 46 -3.38 20.73 20.14
C ALA A 46 -3.77 20.03 18.85
N VAL A 47 -4.75 20.56 18.09
CA VAL A 47 -5.14 20.01 16.78
C VAL A 47 -3.98 20.08 15.79
N CYS A 48 -3.27 21.20 15.70
CA CYS A 48 -2.09 21.34 14.84
C CYS A 48 -1.00 20.32 15.21
N ALA A 49 -0.75 20.12 16.50
CA ALA A 49 0.21 19.12 16.97
C ALA A 49 -0.19 17.68 16.56
N ILE A 50 -1.47 17.33 16.73
CA ILE A 50 -2.01 16.03 16.32
C ILE A 50 -1.83 15.83 14.81
N LEU A 51 -2.22 16.82 13.99
CA LEU A 51 -2.06 16.77 12.54
C LEU A 51 -0.59 16.65 12.13
N PHE A 52 0.31 17.37 12.81
CA PHE A 52 1.76 17.26 12.59
C PHE A 52 2.28 15.85 12.90
N PHE A 53 1.88 15.25 14.02
CA PHE A 53 2.30 13.88 14.37
C PHE A 53 1.72 12.84 13.43
N ILE A 54 0.46 12.99 13.02
CA ILE A 54 -0.17 12.13 12.00
C ILE A 54 0.59 12.26 10.67
N GLY A 55 0.85 13.49 10.21
CA GLY A 55 1.60 13.75 8.98
C GLY A 55 3.01 13.15 9.04
N LYS A 56 3.72 13.32 10.16
CA LYS A 56 5.03 12.71 10.39
C LYS A 56 4.99 11.17 10.38
N ALA A 57 3.97 10.57 10.98
CA ALA A 57 3.79 9.12 10.99
C ALA A 57 3.54 8.56 9.59
N ILE A 58 2.68 9.22 8.80
CA ILE A 58 2.40 8.86 7.40
C ILE A 58 3.68 9.02 6.56
N TYR A 59 4.37 10.14 6.66
CA TYR A 59 5.62 10.41 5.93
C TYR A 59 6.72 9.39 6.26
N SER A 60 6.92 9.08 7.54
CA SER A 60 7.90 8.09 7.98
C SER A 60 7.59 6.67 7.49
N ASN A 61 6.30 6.30 7.42
CA ASN A 61 5.90 4.98 6.94
C ASN A 61 6.02 4.86 5.40
N SER A 62 5.84 5.98 4.68
CA SER A 62 5.95 6.02 3.21
C SER A 62 7.41 5.97 2.72
N ASN A 63 8.36 6.41 3.53
CA ASN A 63 9.77 6.55 3.16
C ASN A 63 10.66 5.41 3.68
N LYS A 64 10.08 4.28 4.11
CA LYS A 64 10.91 3.11 4.44
C LYS A 64 11.61 2.61 3.18
N PRO A 65 12.93 2.37 3.21
CA PRO A 65 13.65 1.80 2.08
C PRO A 65 13.04 0.47 1.70
N LEU A 66 12.94 0.20 0.40
CA LEU A 66 12.54 -1.11 -0.10
C LEU A 66 13.59 -2.13 0.35
N GLN A 67 13.11 -3.19 1.00
CA GLN A 67 13.92 -4.36 1.29
C GLN A 67 13.53 -5.44 0.30
N TYR A 68 14.53 -6.09 -0.30
CA TYR A 68 14.35 -7.22 -1.20
C TYR A 68 14.69 -8.51 -0.47
N TYR A 69 13.85 -9.51 -0.68
CA TYR A 69 14.03 -10.89 -0.22
C TYR A 69 14.22 -11.76 -1.44
N TYR A 70 15.11 -12.72 -1.36
CA TYR A 70 15.33 -13.66 -2.43
C TYR A 70 15.47 -15.09 -1.89
N VAL A 71 15.07 -16.04 -2.70
CA VAL A 71 15.27 -17.48 -2.49
C VAL A 71 15.96 -18.01 -3.73
N GLU A 72 17.00 -18.79 -3.54
CA GLU A 72 17.78 -19.41 -4.60
C GLU A 72 17.76 -20.92 -4.46
N ALA A 73 17.64 -21.61 -5.59
CA ALA A 73 17.91 -23.04 -5.69
C ALA A 73 19.31 -23.23 -6.27
N PRO A 74 20.25 -23.87 -5.54
CA PRO A 74 21.59 -24.16 -6.07
C PRO A 74 21.55 -25.01 -7.35
N LEU A 75 22.62 -24.99 -8.14
CA LEU A 75 22.77 -25.89 -9.26
C LEU A 75 22.62 -27.36 -8.82
N ALA A 76 21.86 -28.14 -9.59
CA ALA A 76 21.54 -29.56 -9.33
C ALA A 76 20.67 -29.82 -8.08
N SER A 77 19.97 -28.82 -7.56
CA SER A 77 18.95 -29.00 -6.49
C SER A 77 17.74 -28.14 -6.73
N THR A 78 16.62 -28.49 -6.10
CA THR A 78 15.36 -27.70 -6.10
C THR A 78 15.13 -27.10 -4.74
N ALA A 79 14.39 -26.00 -4.67
CA ALA A 79 13.97 -25.38 -3.41
C ALA A 79 12.45 -25.19 -3.39
N SER A 80 11.81 -25.59 -2.29
CA SER A 80 10.37 -25.37 -2.09
C SER A 80 10.14 -24.48 -0.88
N PHE A 81 9.27 -23.49 -1.01
CA PHE A 81 8.93 -22.56 0.07
C PHE A 81 7.54 -21.98 -0.13
N THR A 82 7.03 -21.31 0.91
CA THR A 82 5.74 -20.63 0.89
C THR A 82 5.94 -19.13 1.03
N LEU A 83 5.31 -18.36 0.16
CA LEU A 83 5.28 -16.90 0.22
C LEU A 83 4.38 -16.39 1.37
N PRO A 84 4.50 -15.11 1.78
CA PRO A 84 3.69 -14.54 2.87
C PRO A 84 2.18 -14.54 2.63
N ASP A 85 1.72 -14.69 1.37
CA ASP A 85 0.32 -14.80 0.99
C ASP A 85 -0.25 -16.23 1.04
N GLY A 86 0.60 -17.22 1.33
CA GLY A 86 0.25 -18.64 1.34
C GLY A 86 0.49 -19.38 0.02
N SER A 87 0.93 -18.67 -1.04
CA SER A 87 1.31 -19.30 -2.31
C SER A 87 2.53 -20.21 -2.15
N SER A 88 2.48 -21.41 -2.75
CA SER A 88 3.56 -22.39 -2.73
C SER A 88 4.39 -22.29 -4.00
N ILE A 89 5.70 -22.22 -3.86
CA ILE A 89 6.64 -22.09 -4.97
C ILE A 89 7.67 -23.23 -4.90
N ARG A 90 7.95 -23.83 -6.06
CA ARG A 90 9.05 -24.80 -6.22
C ARG A 90 9.99 -24.29 -7.30
N LEU A 91 11.18 -23.85 -6.89
CA LEU A 91 12.25 -23.42 -7.77
C LEU A 91 13.00 -24.66 -8.32
N ASN A 92 13.28 -24.65 -9.60
CA ASN A 92 14.16 -25.62 -10.22
C ASN A 92 15.63 -25.20 -10.04
N ALA A 93 16.55 -26.09 -10.39
CA ALA A 93 18.00 -25.90 -10.23
C ALA A 93 18.51 -24.62 -10.91
N GLY A 94 19.35 -23.86 -10.22
CA GLY A 94 19.94 -22.61 -10.72
C GLY A 94 18.97 -21.46 -10.84
N SER A 95 17.81 -21.55 -10.19
CA SER A 95 16.77 -20.51 -10.26
C SER A 95 16.76 -19.61 -9.03
N ARG A 96 16.32 -18.38 -9.21
CA ARG A 96 16.17 -17.36 -8.16
C ARG A 96 14.82 -16.70 -8.25
N LEU A 97 14.14 -16.54 -7.10
CA LEU A 97 12.94 -15.74 -6.97
C LEU A 97 13.19 -14.58 -6.01
N THR A 98 12.81 -13.39 -6.44
CA THR A 98 12.96 -12.15 -5.65
C THR A 98 11.61 -11.47 -5.46
N TYR A 99 11.35 -10.94 -4.26
CA TYR A 99 10.18 -10.07 -3.97
C TYR A 99 10.57 -9.00 -2.96
N ASP A 100 9.78 -7.94 -2.86
CA ASP A 100 10.09 -6.81 -1.99
C ASP A 100 9.21 -6.75 -0.73
N SER A 101 9.53 -5.85 0.18
CA SER A 101 8.79 -5.60 1.43
C SER A 101 7.40 -4.99 1.23
N LYS A 102 6.99 -4.69 -0.01
CA LYS A 102 5.65 -4.25 -0.40
C LYS A 102 4.79 -5.40 -0.93
N PHE A 103 5.36 -6.61 -1.09
CA PHE A 103 4.64 -7.81 -1.51
C PHE A 103 3.33 -7.96 -0.71
N GLY A 104 2.21 -8.14 -1.41
CA GLY A 104 0.89 -8.29 -0.82
C GLY A 104 0.26 -7.02 -0.24
N LYS A 105 0.86 -5.83 -0.39
CA LYS A 105 0.22 -4.56 0.01
C LYS A 105 -0.80 -4.08 -1.03
N LYS A 106 -0.40 -3.91 -2.28
CA LYS A 106 -1.26 -3.56 -3.42
C LYS A 106 -1.41 -4.73 -4.37
N GLU A 107 -0.30 -5.31 -4.73
CA GLU A 107 -0.13 -6.45 -5.63
C GLU A 107 0.85 -7.44 -5.01
N ARG A 108 0.91 -8.66 -5.52
CA ARG A 108 1.80 -9.72 -5.10
C ARG A 108 2.85 -9.92 -6.22
N LEU A 109 3.82 -9.00 -6.26
CA LEU A 109 4.83 -8.97 -7.32
C LEU A 109 6.04 -9.79 -6.92
N VAL A 110 6.46 -10.69 -7.81
CA VAL A 110 7.70 -11.46 -7.73
C VAL A 110 8.48 -11.36 -9.04
N HIS A 111 9.80 -11.48 -8.96
CA HIS A 111 10.70 -11.58 -10.11
C HIS A 111 11.38 -12.94 -10.10
N LEU A 112 11.30 -13.64 -11.23
CA LEU A 112 11.88 -14.96 -11.42
C LEU A 112 13.02 -14.90 -12.45
N GLU A 113 14.15 -15.49 -12.11
CA GLU A 113 15.25 -15.85 -13.00
C GLU A 113 15.36 -17.37 -12.99
N GLY A 114 15.21 -18.04 -14.14
CA GLY A 114 15.24 -19.49 -14.25
C GLY A 114 13.86 -20.14 -14.29
N GLU A 115 13.66 -21.24 -13.58
CA GLU A 115 12.42 -22.01 -13.66
C GLU A 115 11.76 -22.20 -12.30
N ALA A 116 10.44 -22.01 -12.26
CA ALA A 116 9.64 -22.23 -11.06
C ALA A 116 8.23 -22.70 -11.39
N TYR A 117 7.76 -23.62 -10.56
CA TYR A 117 6.36 -23.99 -10.48
C TYR A 117 5.68 -23.17 -9.39
N PHE A 118 4.56 -22.55 -9.74
CA PHE A 118 3.74 -21.72 -8.88
C PHE A 118 2.41 -22.41 -8.61
N ASP A 119 2.01 -22.48 -7.34
CA ASP A 119 0.68 -22.81 -6.89
C ASP A 119 0.15 -21.63 -6.08
N VAL A 120 -0.53 -20.71 -6.79
CA VAL A 120 -0.87 -19.39 -6.26
C VAL A 120 -2.17 -19.42 -5.47
N GLN A 121 -2.10 -18.93 -4.24
CA GLN A 121 -3.28 -18.76 -3.39
C GLN A 121 -4.27 -17.77 -4.04
N HIS A 122 -5.52 -18.21 -4.19
CA HIS A 122 -6.56 -17.38 -4.81
C HIS A 122 -6.90 -16.14 -3.96
N ASP A 123 -6.78 -14.95 -4.57
CA ASP A 123 -7.21 -13.66 -3.99
C ASP A 123 -7.61 -12.70 -5.11
N GLU A 124 -8.92 -12.47 -5.30
CA GLU A 124 -9.47 -11.57 -6.31
C GLU A 124 -9.13 -10.09 -6.06
N ARG A 125 -8.76 -9.74 -4.83
CA ARG A 125 -8.48 -8.34 -4.45
C ARG A 125 -7.04 -7.92 -4.73
N LYS A 126 -6.13 -8.89 -4.86
CA LYS A 126 -4.71 -8.63 -5.04
C LYS A 126 -4.15 -9.55 -6.11
N THR A 127 -3.88 -8.97 -7.25
CA THR A 127 -3.28 -9.67 -8.38
C THR A 127 -1.89 -10.22 -8.02
N PHE A 128 -1.62 -11.47 -8.41
CA PHE A 128 -0.30 -12.07 -8.38
C PHE A 128 0.40 -11.82 -9.71
N ILE A 129 1.63 -11.35 -9.67
CA ILE A 129 2.37 -10.97 -10.86
C ILE A 129 3.75 -11.59 -10.80
N VAL A 130 4.09 -12.38 -11.82
CA VAL A 130 5.44 -12.87 -12.03
C VAL A 130 6.05 -12.09 -13.18
N THR A 131 7.21 -11.49 -12.95
CA THR A 131 8.01 -10.86 -13.99
C THR A 131 9.27 -11.68 -14.21
N THR A 132 9.65 -11.84 -15.45
CA THR A 132 10.94 -12.36 -15.88
C THR A 132 11.61 -11.36 -16.80
N GLU A 133 12.70 -11.71 -17.44
CA GLU A 133 13.36 -10.85 -18.43
C GLU A 133 12.46 -10.62 -19.66
N ARG A 134 11.74 -11.67 -20.11
CA ARG A 134 10.99 -11.66 -21.39
C ARG A 134 9.49 -11.51 -21.24
N MET A 135 8.93 -11.85 -20.08
CA MET A 135 7.47 -11.89 -19.90
C MET A 135 6.99 -11.35 -18.56
N ARG A 136 5.74 -10.96 -18.55
CA ARG A 136 4.95 -10.61 -17.36
C ARG A 136 3.70 -11.47 -17.34
N VAL A 137 3.55 -12.28 -16.32
CA VAL A 137 2.41 -13.15 -16.09
C VAL A 137 1.56 -12.58 -14.96
N THR A 138 0.27 -12.42 -15.22
CA THR A 138 -0.69 -11.84 -14.28
C THR A 138 -1.77 -12.86 -13.96
N ASP A 139 -2.02 -13.08 -12.68
CA ASP A 139 -2.85 -14.15 -12.15
C ASP A 139 -3.67 -13.73 -10.90
N LEU A 140 -4.74 -14.47 -10.61
CA LEU A 140 -5.58 -14.29 -9.41
C LEU A 140 -5.63 -15.54 -8.51
N GLY A 141 -5.06 -16.67 -8.95
CA GLY A 141 -5.06 -17.94 -8.22
C GLY A 141 -5.08 -19.13 -9.16
N THR A 142 -3.89 -19.51 -9.65
CA THR A 142 -3.68 -20.55 -10.66
C THR A 142 -2.47 -21.41 -10.32
N SER A 143 -2.33 -22.54 -11.02
CA SER A 143 -1.13 -23.37 -10.96
C SER A 143 -0.49 -23.40 -12.32
N PHE A 144 0.79 -22.98 -12.41
CA PHE A 144 1.53 -22.86 -13.67
C PHE A 144 3.04 -23.02 -13.45
N ASN A 145 3.75 -23.36 -14.51
CA ASN A 145 5.22 -23.38 -14.55
C ASN A 145 5.73 -22.28 -15.47
N ILE A 146 6.76 -21.57 -15.05
CA ILE A 146 7.51 -20.64 -15.90
C ILE A 146 8.95 -21.11 -15.99
N LYS A 147 9.49 -21.13 -17.21
CA LYS A 147 10.89 -21.37 -17.49
C LYS A 147 11.45 -20.21 -18.30
N ASP A 148 12.39 -19.47 -17.72
CA ASP A 148 13.05 -18.32 -18.34
C ASP A 148 14.50 -18.21 -17.84
N TYR A 149 15.37 -19.10 -18.35
CA TYR A 149 16.80 -19.00 -18.08
C TYR A 149 17.45 -17.99 -19.03
N PRO A 150 18.44 -17.21 -18.57
CA PRO A 150 19.12 -16.22 -19.42
C PRO A 150 19.78 -16.80 -20.65
N ASP A 151 20.26 -18.04 -20.56
CA ASP A 151 20.97 -18.75 -21.65
C ASP A 151 20.01 -19.45 -22.62
N ASP A 152 18.72 -19.55 -22.34
CA ASP A 152 17.74 -20.18 -23.22
C ASP A 152 17.33 -19.22 -24.36
N GLU A 153 17.11 -19.77 -25.56
CA GLU A 153 16.67 -19.00 -26.74
C GLU A 153 15.21 -18.48 -26.60
N GLN A 154 14.42 -19.13 -25.77
CA GLN A 154 13.02 -18.81 -25.54
C GLN A 154 12.63 -19.08 -24.08
N SER A 155 11.64 -18.37 -23.65
CA SER A 155 10.97 -18.61 -22.37
C SER A 155 9.67 -19.37 -22.58
N GLU A 156 9.26 -20.17 -21.60
CA GLU A 156 8.02 -20.93 -21.65
C GLU A 156 7.16 -20.71 -20.41
N ILE A 157 5.85 -20.65 -20.60
CA ILE A 157 4.86 -20.76 -19.52
C ILE A 157 3.89 -21.89 -19.84
N ALA A 158 3.68 -22.81 -18.91
CA ALA A 158 2.74 -23.92 -18.98
C ALA A 158 1.64 -23.73 -17.95
N LEU A 159 0.37 -23.57 -18.39
CA LEU A 159 -0.75 -23.39 -17.49
C LEU A 159 -1.41 -24.73 -17.16
N VAL A 160 -1.38 -25.09 -15.89
CA VAL A 160 -1.96 -26.35 -15.37
C VAL A 160 -3.43 -26.14 -14.97
N GLN A 161 -3.72 -25.11 -14.19
CA GLN A 161 -5.07 -24.85 -13.69
C GLN A 161 -5.33 -23.35 -13.58
N GLY A 162 -6.57 -22.94 -13.86
CA GLY A 162 -7.03 -21.56 -13.72
C GLY A 162 -6.91 -20.76 -15.02
N LYS A 163 -6.55 -19.47 -14.93
CA LYS A 163 -6.47 -18.54 -16.04
C LYS A 163 -5.38 -17.52 -15.78
N VAL A 164 -4.47 -17.34 -16.72
CA VAL A 164 -3.42 -16.33 -16.64
C VAL A 164 -3.46 -15.40 -17.83
N SER A 165 -2.99 -14.19 -17.62
CA SER A 165 -2.77 -13.18 -18.65
C SER A 165 -1.26 -13.00 -18.84
N LEU A 166 -0.77 -13.29 -20.03
CA LEU A 166 0.63 -13.17 -20.44
C LEU A 166 0.81 -11.88 -21.26
N SER A 167 1.78 -11.06 -20.91
CA SER A 167 2.27 -9.94 -21.73
C SER A 167 3.80 -10.02 -21.87
N THR A 168 4.33 -9.45 -22.96
CA THR A 168 5.77 -9.38 -23.23
C THR A 168 6.25 -7.94 -23.25
N SER A 169 7.55 -7.69 -23.14
CA SER A 169 8.13 -6.36 -23.21
C SER A 169 7.83 -5.61 -24.51
N GLU A 170 7.65 -6.34 -25.61
CA GLU A 170 7.37 -5.78 -26.94
C GLU A 170 5.88 -5.67 -27.26
N ASN A 171 5.02 -6.41 -26.55
CA ASN A 171 3.58 -6.41 -26.79
C ASN A 171 2.83 -6.23 -25.48
N GLU A 172 2.33 -5.00 -25.23
CA GLU A 172 1.48 -4.69 -24.09
C GLU A 172 0.09 -5.36 -24.18
N CYS A 173 -0.25 -5.93 -25.37
CA CYS A 173 -1.50 -6.67 -25.53
C CYS A 173 -1.40 -7.99 -24.77
N SER A 174 -2.20 -8.12 -23.72
CA SER A 174 -2.22 -9.32 -22.90
C SER A 174 -2.90 -10.48 -23.63
N LEU A 175 -2.25 -11.65 -23.61
CA LEU A 175 -2.75 -12.89 -24.14
C LEU A 175 -3.31 -13.74 -23.00
N GLU A 176 -4.59 -14.10 -23.06
CA GLU A 176 -5.19 -15.00 -22.08
C GLU A 176 -4.87 -16.47 -22.42
N MET A 177 -4.44 -17.22 -21.41
CA MET A 177 -4.15 -18.66 -21.53
C MET A 177 -5.19 -19.48 -20.77
N ALA A 178 -5.52 -20.65 -21.33
CA ALA A 178 -6.39 -21.66 -20.75
C ALA A 178 -5.57 -22.87 -20.25
N PRO A 179 -6.10 -23.66 -19.29
CA PRO A 179 -5.45 -24.86 -18.82
C PRO A 179 -5.13 -25.83 -19.98
N GLY A 180 -3.96 -26.41 -19.94
CA GLY A 180 -3.47 -27.29 -21.03
C GLY A 180 -2.69 -26.58 -22.12
N GLU A 181 -2.52 -25.26 -22.03
CA GLU A 181 -1.76 -24.48 -23.00
C GLU A 181 -0.35 -24.19 -22.51
N ILE A 182 0.58 -24.15 -23.43
CA ILE A 182 1.97 -23.74 -23.25
C ILE A 182 2.24 -22.59 -24.22
N ALA A 183 2.67 -21.44 -23.68
CA ALA A 183 3.14 -20.33 -24.50
C ALA A 183 4.67 -20.28 -24.46
N SER A 184 5.28 -20.11 -25.65
CA SER A 184 6.72 -19.89 -25.80
C SER A 184 6.93 -18.47 -26.32
N VAL A 185 7.85 -17.73 -25.68
CA VAL A 185 8.22 -16.35 -25.99
C VAL A 185 9.68 -16.33 -26.43
N GLU A 186 9.93 -16.01 -27.69
CA GLU A 186 11.27 -15.84 -28.24
C GLU A 186 11.92 -14.52 -27.78
N ASN A 187 13.24 -14.39 -27.93
CA ASN A 187 13.97 -13.13 -27.69
C ASN A 187 13.47 -11.97 -28.57
N SER A 188 12.86 -12.28 -29.71
CA SER A 188 12.22 -11.33 -30.62
C SER A 188 10.85 -10.81 -30.12
N GLY A 189 10.36 -11.26 -28.93
CA GLY A 189 9.02 -10.97 -28.44
C GLY A 189 7.89 -11.76 -29.11
N LYS A 190 8.19 -12.57 -30.12
CA LYS A 190 7.21 -13.40 -30.81
C LYS A 190 6.70 -14.48 -29.86
N THR A 191 5.38 -14.54 -29.69
CA THR A 191 4.73 -15.52 -28.84
C THR A 191 3.99 -16.56 -29.66
N THR A 192 4.16 -17.84 -29.32
CA THR A 192 3.45 -18.97 -29.90
C THR A 192 2.75 -19.77 -28.81
N ILE A 193 1.49 -20.21 -29.07
CA ILE A 193 0.77 -21.07 -28.14
C ILE A 193 0.58 -22.46 -28.76
N ARG A 194 0.80 -23.47 -27.92
CA ARG A 194 0.51 -24.89 -28.25
C ARG A 194 -0.32 -25.52 -27.14
N LYS A 195 -1.14 -26.53 -27.48
CA LYS A 195 -1.89 -27.34 -26.52
C LYS A 195 -1.21 -28.68 -26.30
N GLY A 196 -1.20 -29.14 -25.06
CA GLY A 196 -0.64 -30.43 -24.65
C GLY A 196 0.87 -30.36 -24.27
N GLY A 197 1.38 -31.46 -23.73
CA GLY A 197 2.78 -31.56 -23.29
C GLY A 197 3.08 -30.94 -21.95
N ILE A 198 2.06 -30.65 -21.13
CA ILE A 198 2.23 -30.01 -19.82
C ILE A 198 3.05 -30.87 -18.85
N GLU A 199 2.88 -32.23 -18.88
CA GLU A 199 3.63 -33.11 -18.01
C GLU A 199 5.14 -32.97 -18.17
N SER A 200 5.61 -32.72 -19.40
CA SER A 200 7.04 -32.47 -19.66
C SER A 200 7.52 -31.08 -19.30
N ALA A 201 6.58 -30.13 -19.14
CA ALA A 201 6.89 -28.74 -18.80
C ALA A 201 6.83 -28.45 -17.28
N ILE A 202 6.42 -29.41 -16.47
CA ILE A 202 6.30 -29.29 -15.01
C ILE A 202 7.12 -30.33 -14.23
N SER A 203 7.90 -31.19 -14.93
CA SER A 203 8.74 -32.26 -14.33
C SER A 203 10.16 -31.72 -13.87
#